data_a8fd3cfc2935774f51f1b2c731932b1a
#
_entry.id   a8fd3cfc2935774f51f1b2c731932b1a
#
_cell.length_a   1.000
_cell.length_b   1.000
_cell.length_c   1.000
_cell.angle_alpha   90.00
_cell.angle_beta   90.00
_cell.angle_gamma   90.00
#
_symmetry.space_group_name_H-M   'P 1'
#
loop_
_entity.id
_entity.type
_entity.pdbx_description
1 polymer ?
#
loop_
_entity_poly.entity_id
_entity_poly.type
_entity_poly.pdbx_seq_one_letter_code
_entity_poly.pdbx_strand_id
1 'polypeptide(L)'
;MNNLLYKINIHILFPVSKKPVEYISTFFALIGGYFTLCEIEQAVFKTQMLLNIFRNCTLIVPMISAMLVLLLRKESAEKTAYLGTKDTKISLKMADLLNIKGSAIVIPTNTTFDTIMSGDFISEKSIQGQFQKKMYGVDFSTLDMSIKNSLDECYPNCYEILEDRTKTNINRYEIGTVAKITCNGQHYYFLAVADVSKTGKTQNGTMQNMTKALVGLWEYLSKEGHTEPITIPVIGTGRAGLCDGTFEDVVHETIFSFAIKSQDEFVSRKMTICIYPPALSDANVTWEKLCGYLELQCQFFAENEKRIKSSRIIGSPVN
;
A
#
# COMPACT_ATOMS: atom_id res chain seq x y z
N MET A 1 12.45 14.87 -2.31
CA MET A 1 13.53 13.98 -1.78
C MET A 1 14.07 13.16 -2.94
N ASN A 2 15.39 13.14 -3.18
CA ASN A 2 15.97 12.42 -4.33
C ASN A 2 15.56 10.94 -4.30
N ASN A 3 15.12 10.42 -5.43
CA ASN A 3 14.66 9.03 -5.61
C ASN A 3 15.68 7.99 -5.09
N LEU A 4 16.97 8.32 -5.13
CA LEU A 4 18.06 7.49 -4.60
C LEU A 4 18.05 7.44 -3.06
N LEU A 5 17.94 8.59 -2.39
CA LEU A 5 17.89 8.67 -0.92
C LEU A 5 16.66 7.95 -0.35
N TYR A 6 15.53 8.07 -1.04
CA TYR A 6 14.32 7.35 -0.70
C TYR A 6 14.49 5.81 -0.80
N LYS A 7 15.11 5.32 -1.90
CA LYS A 7 15.41 3.90 -2.06
C LYS A 7 16.40 3.39 -1.00
N ILE A 8 17.44 4.15 -0.69
CA ILE A 8 18.39 3.80 0.38
C ILE A 8 17.66 3.70 1.71
N ASN A 9 16.78 4.62 2.03
CA ASN A 9 16.02 4.59 3.28
C ASN A 9 15.16 3.33 3.38
N ILE A 10 14.35 3.02 2.36
CA ILE A 10 13.45 1.85 2.40
C ILE A 10 14.21 0.52 2.37
N HIS A 11 15.23 0.39 1.53
CA HIS A 11 15.87 -0.91 1.30
C HIS A 11 17.05 -1.21 2.22
N ILE A 12 17.59 -0.19 2.89
CA ILE A 12 18.78 -0.33 3.73
C ILE A 12 18.53 0.17 5.16
N LEU A 13 18.22 1.45 5.32
CA LEU A 13 18.15 2.05 6.65
C LEU A 13 16.97 1.52 7.48
N PHE A 14 15.80 1.39 6.86
CA PHE A 14 14.62 0.92 7.56
C PHE A 14 14.76 -0.55 8.02
N PRO A 15 15.14 -1.54 7.18
CA PRO A 15 15.37 -2.91 7.63
C PRO A 15 16.45 -3.02 8.71
N VAL A 16 17.59 -2.33 8.54
CA VAL A 16 18.69 -2.32 9.53
C VAL A 16 18.21 -1.76 10.87
N SER A 17 17.43 -0.66 10.87
CA SER A 17 16.93 -0.05 12.11
C SER A 17 15.91 -0.94 12.85
N LYS A 18 15.19 -1.80 12.14
CA LYS A 18 14.19 -2.72 12.73
C LYS A 18 14.79 -4.00 13.31
N LYS A 19 15.88 -4.50 12.71
CA LYS A 19 16.51 -5.77 13.10
C LYS A 19 18.04 -5.63 13.29
N PRO A 20 18.52 -4.64 14.08
CA PRO A 20 19.95 -4.34 14.16
C PRO A 20 20.78 -5.55 14.61
N VAL A 21 20.26 -6.35 15.55
CA VAL A 21 20.96 -7.53 16.07
C VAL A 21 21.21 -8.58 14.98
N GLU A 22 20.23 -8.79 14.09
CA GLU A 22 20.37 -9.75 12.99
C GLU A 22 21.43 -9.29 11.97
N TYR A 23 21.48 -8.01 11.65
CA TYR A 23 22.49 -7.44 10.76
C TYR A 23 23.90 -7.51 11.37
N ILE A 24 24.03 -7.15 12.66
CA ILE A 24 25.29 -7.21 13.39
C ILE A 24 25.79 -8.66 13.52
N SER A 25 24.93 -9.61 13.89
CA SER A 25 25.30 -11.01 14.03
C SER A 25 25.76 -11.62 12.70
N THR A 26 25.06 -11.31 11.60
CA THR A 26 25.46 -11.76 10.25
C THR A 26 26.79 -11.15 9.83
N PHE A 27 27.04 -9.87 10.17
CA PHE A 27 28.31 -9.21 9.90
C PHE A 27 29.47 -9.92 10.60
N PHE A 28 29.34 -10.21 11.89
CA PHE A 28 30.38 -10.91 12.64
C PHE A 28 30.54 -12.37 12.19
N ALA A 29 29.45 -13.04 11.79
CA ALA A 29 29.52 -14.38 11.24
C ALA A 29 30.32 -14.43 9.92
N LEU A 30 30.16 -13.44 9.03
CA LEU A 30 30.94 -13.34 7.79
C LEU A 30 32.43 -13.08 8.07
N ILE A 31 32.76 -12.21 9.02
CA ILE A 31 34.14 -11.96 9.43
C ILE A 31 34.74 -13.22 10.05
N GLY A 32 34.04 -13.87 10.96
CA GLY A 32 34.48 -15.12 11.58
C GLY A 32 34.73 -16.22 10.54
N GLY A 33 33.81 -16.39 9.59
CA GLY A 33 33.97 -17.31 8.46
C GLY A 33 35.21 -17.01 7.61
N TYR A 34 35.49 -15.72 7.36
CA TYR A 34 36.72 -15.34 6.67
C TYR A 34 37.99 -15.78 7.42
N PHE A 35 38.08 -15.56 8.74
CA PHE A 35 39.20 -15.98 9.54
C PHE A 35 39.34 -17.52 9.60
N THR A 36 38.21 -18.25 9.68
CA THR A 36 38.22 -19.71 9.56
C THR A 36 38.80 -20.18 8.23
N LEU A 37 38.47 -19.50 7.12
CA LEU A 37 39.09 -19.80 5.82
C LEU A 37 40.58 -19.52 5.81
N CYS A 38 41.07 -18.47 6.46
CA CYS A 38 42.48 -18.20 6.62
C CYS A 38 43.22 -19.33 7.40
N GLU A 39 42.61 -19.87 8.47
CA GLU A 39 43.15 -20.98 9.24
C GLU A 39 43.20 -22.29 8.41
N ILE A 40 42.16 -22.57 7.65
CA ILE A 40 42.10 -23.71 6.74
C ILE A 40 43.18 -23.58 5.65
N GLU A 41 43.33 -22.40 5.04
CA GLU A 41 44.39 -22.13 4.06
C GLU A 41 45.77 -22.42 4.63
N GLN A 42 46.04 -21.92 5.82
CA GLN A 42 47.33 -22.13 6.48
C GLN A 42 47.56 -23.62 6.83
N ALA A 43 46.52 -24.31 7.32
CA ALA A 43 46.62 -25.70 7.73
C ALA A 43 46.82 -26.66 6.53
N VAL A 44 46.05 -26.47 5.44
CA VAL A 44 46.00 -27.36 4.27
C VAL A 44 47.09 -27.01 3.25
N PHE A 45 47.15 -25.72 2.85
CA PHE A 45 48.01 -25.28 1.77
C PHE A 45 49.32 -24.66 2.25
N LYS A 46 49.50 -24.46 3.55
CA LYS A 46 50.68 -23.83 4.17
C LYS A 46 50.99 -22.42 3.59
N THR A 47 49.97 -21.73 3.08
CA THR A 47 50.01 -20.36 2.56
C THR A 47 49.34 -19.43 3.52
N GLN A 48 49.53 -18.12 3.35
CA GLN A 48 48.91 -17.05 4.14
C GLN A 48 48.37 -15.94 3.23
N MET A 49 47.90 -16.32 2.06
CA MET A 49 47.47 -15.35 1.04
C MET A 49 46.29 -14.52 1.54
N LEU A 50 45.25 -15.17 2.09
CA LEU A 50 44.07 -14.50 2.64
C LEU A 50 44.42 -13.59 3.82
N LEU A 51 45.25 -14.07 4.73
CA LEU A 51 45.70 -13.28 5.87
C LEU A 51 46.51 -12.05 5.43
N ASN A 52 47.33 -12.16 4.39
CA ASN A 52 48.07 -11.05 3.83
C ASN A 52 47.17 -10.02 3.16
N ILE A 53 46.07 -10.44 2.52
CA ILE A 53 45.04 -9.52 2.00
C ILE A 53 44.46 -8.70 3.15
N PHE A 54 44.11 -9.33 4.27
CA PHE A 54 43.62 -8.60 5.45
C PHE A 54 44.66 -7.65 6.03
N ARG A 55 45.92 -8.05 6.12
CA ARG A 55 46.98 -7.19 6.64
C ARG A 55 47.29 -5.99 5.76
N ASN A 56 47.30 -6.16 4.45
CA ASN A 56 47.59 -5.11 3.50
C ASN A 56 46.43 -4.16 3.28
N CYS A 57 45.20 -4.64 3.46
CA CYS A 57 43.97 -3.90 3.20
C CYS A 57 42.94 -4.16 4.30
N THR A 58 43.25 -3.76 5.54
CA THR A 58 42.45 -4.07 6.75
C THR A 58 40.98 -3.71 6.64
N LEU A 59 40.63 -2.70 5.86
CA LEU A 59 39.23 -2.26 5.69
C LEU A 59 38.47 -3.02 4.60
N ILE A 60 39.15 -3.72 3.69
CA ILE A 60 38.47 -4.40 2.56
C ILE A 60 37.53 -5.51 3.05
N VAL A 61 38.01 -6.39 3.95
CA VAL A 61 37.19 -7.49 4.46
C VAL A 61 35.95 -7.02 5.22
N PRO A 62 36.04 -6.09 6.17
CA PRO A 62 34.86 -5.49 6.81
C PRO A 62 33.91 -4.81 5.82
N MET A 63 34.43 -4.08 4.84
CA MET A 63 33.60 -3.42 3.82
C MET A 63 32.83 -4.43 2.95
N ILE A 64 33.52 -5.46 2.47
CA ILE A 64 32.86 -6.53 1.70
C ILE A 64 31.85 -7.27 2.58
N SER A 65 32.19 -7.58 3.83
CA SER A 65 31.25 -8.21 4.77
C SER A 65 30.02 -7.34 5.02
N ALA A 66 30.18 -6.05 5.24
CA ALA A 66 29.05 -5.12 5.40
C ALA A 66 28.16 -5.08 4.15
N MET A 67 28.78 -5.02 2.95
CA MET A 67 28.05 -5.04 1.68
C MET A 67 27.29 -6.37 1.49
N LEU A 68 27.93 -7.50 1.80
CA LEU A 68 27.29 -8.82 1.73
C LEU A 68 26.12 -8.94 2.71
N VAL A 69 26.23 -8.42 3.94
CA VAL A 69 25.11 -8.38 4.90
C VAL A 69 23.91 -7.65 4.30
N LEU A 70 24.14 -6.47 3.71
CA LEU A 70 23.06 -5.69 3.09
C LEU A 70 22.43 -6.42 1.91
N LEU A 71 23.19 -7.22 1.16
CA LEU A 71 22.67 -8.02 0.05
C LEU A 71 21.92 -9.27 0.52
N LEU A 72 22.49 -10.01 1.49
CA LEU A 72 21.91 -11.26 2.01
C LEU A 72 20.65 -11.03 2.85
N ARG A 73 20.60 -9.90 3.57
CA ARG A 73 19.47 -9.49 4.42
C ARG A 73 18.51 -8.53 3.73
N LYS A 74 18.63 -8.37 2.42
CA LYS A 74 17.72 -7.50 1.67
C LYS A 74 16.29 -8.03 1.80
N GLU A 75 15.46 -7.35 2.56
CA GLU A 75 14.04 -7.63 2.63
C GLU A 75 13.34 -7.18 1.34
N SER A 76 12.41 -8.01 0.86
CA SER A 76 11.59 -7.60 -0.27
C SER A 76 10.65 -6.49 0.18
N ALA A 77 10.71 -5.34 -0.48
CA ALA A 77 9.78 -4.25 -0.26
C ALA A 77 8.38 -4.52 -0.86
N GLU A 78 8.20 -5.68 -1.49
CA GLU A 78 6.92 -6.12 -2.06
C GLU A 78 6.72 -7.61 -1.79
N LYS A 79 5.54 -7.95 -1.26
CA LYS A 79 5.07 -9.32 -1.08
C LYS A 79 3.80 -9.49 -1.89
N THR A 80 3.76 -10.52 -2.71
CA THR A 80 2.60 -10.83 -3.58
C THR A 80 2.11 -12.23 -3.30
N ALA A 81 0.80 -12.40 -3.21
CA ALA A 81 0.13 -13.70 -3.12
C ALA A 81 -0.99 -13.79 -4.19
N TYR A 82 -1.28 -15.01 -4.63
CA TYR A 82 -2.37 -15.31 -5.57
C TYR A 82 -3.65 -15.58 -4.81
N LEU A 83 -4.73 -14.98 -5.27
CA LEU A 83 -6.06 -15.17 -4.69
C LEU A 83 -6.74 -16.38 -5.35
N GLY A 84 -6.74 -17.51 -4.65
CA GLY A 84 -7.41 -18.72 -5.13
C GLY A 84 -6.79 -19.30 -6.40
N THR A 85 -7.64 -19.85 -7.27
CA THR A 85 -7.27 -20.42 -8.57
C THR A 85 -7.35 -19.42 -9.71
N LYS A 86 -7.83 -18.20 -9.44
CA LYS A 86 -7.92 -17.11 -10.41
C LYS A 86 -6.56 -16.43 -10.57
N ASP A 87 -6.31 -15.81 -11.71
CA ASP A 87 -5.10 -15.03 -11.98
C ASP A 87 -5.12 -13.63 -11.30
N THR A 88 -5.81 -13.55 -10.15
CA THR A 88 -5.90 -12.34 -9.34
C THR A 88 -4.82 -12.36 -8.28
N LYS A 89 -4.14 -11.21 -8.11
CA LYS A 89 -3.03 -11.05 -7.18
C LYS A 89 -3.33 -9.96 -6.16
N ILE A 90 -2.91 -10.20 -4.93
CA ILE A 90 -2.88 -9.17 -3.90
C ILE A 90 -1.41 -8.95 -3.51
N SER A 91 -0.99 -7.70 -3.43
CA SER A 91 0.38 -7.33 -3.06
C SER A 91 0.37 -6.33 -1.91
N LEU A 92 1.29 -6.50 -0.98
CA LEU A 92 1.72 -5.46 -0.05
C LEU A 92 3.00 -4.85 -0.60
N LYS A 93 3.12 -3.53 -0.62
CA LYS A 93 4.30 -2.85 -1.15
C LYS A 93 4.69 -1.66 -0.28
N MET A 94 5.93 -1.67 0.22
CA MET A 94 6.51 -0.50 0.87
C MET A 94 6.95 0.51 -0.18
N ALA A 95 6.21 1.61 -0.31
CA ALA A 95 6.49 2.65 -1.30
C ALA A 95 5.85 4.00 -0.93
N ASP A 96 6.26 5.05 -1.66
CA ASP A 96 5.49 6.28 -1.76
C ASP A 96 4.44 6.12 -2.86
N LEU A 97 3.16 6.23 -2.49
CA LEU A 97 2.01 6.02 -3.35
C LEU A 97 2.09 6.82 -4.66
N LEU A 98 2.44 8.10 -4.55
CA LEU A 98 2.46 9.02 -5.69
C LEU A 98 3.64 8.81 -6.65
N ASN A 99 4.55 7.90 -6.33
CA ASN A 99 5.66 7.49 -7.20
C ASN A 99 5.38 6.17 -7.94
N ILE A 100 4.26 5.51 -7.67
CA ILE A 100 3.85 4.26 -8.35
C ILE A 100 3.35 4.59 -9.76
N LYS A 101 3.83 3.82 -10.73
CA LYS A 101 3.43 3.92 -12.14
C LYS A 101 2.87 2.58 -12.63
N GLY A 102 2.08 2.62 -13.71
CA GLY A 102 1.49 1.42 -14.33
C GLY A 102 0.39 0.77 -13.50
N SER A 103 -0.26 1.57 -12.64
CA SER A 103 -1.39 1.16 -11.81
C SER A 103 -2.30 2.36 -11.62
N ALA A 104 -3.60 2.16 -11.62
CA ALA A 104 -4.52 3.18 -11.14
C ALA A 104 -4.33 3.38 -9.64
N ILE A 105 -4.49 4.60 -9.14
CA ILE A 105 -4.22 4.97 -7.75
C ILE A 105 -5.49 5.45 -7.07
N VAL A 106 -5.77 4.91 -5.88
CA VAL A 106 -6.87 5.38 -5.03
C VAL A 106 -6.38 6.54 -4.16
N ILE A 107 -7.11 7.65 -4.21
CA ILE A 107 -6.88 8.85 -3.40
C ILE A 107 -8.05 9.00 -2.42
N PRO A 108 -7.83 8.75 -1.13
CA PRO A 108 -8.86 8.98 -0.13
C PRO A 108 -9.23 10.45 -0.05
N THR A 109 -10.53 10.75 -0.07
CA THR A 109 -11.10 12.10 0.03
C THR A 109 -12.29 12.13 1.00
N ASN A 110 -12.88 13.30 1.18
CA ASN A 110 -14.10 13.45 1.96
C ASN A 110 -15.38 13.35 1.09
N THR A 111 -16.53 13.25 1.72
CA THR A 111 -17.84 13.08 1.06
C THR A 111 -18.27 14.26 0.21
N THR A 112 -17.64 15.42 0.32
CA THR A 112 -17.91 16.61 -0.52
C THR A 112 -16.88 16.82 -1.62
N PHE A 113 -15.88 15.92 -1.70
CA PHE A 113 -14.81 16.01 -2.69
C PHE A 113 -14.13 17.38 -2.73
N ASP A 114 -13.90 17.97 -1.55
CA ASP A 114 -13.25 19.27 -1.44
C ASP A 114 -11.81 19.20 -1.99
N THR A 115 -11.38 20.29 -2.64
CA THR A 115 -9.99 20.44 -3.12
C THR A 115 -9.28 21.62 -2.48
N ILE A 116 -9.99 22.43 -1.71
CA ILE A 116 -9.44 23.61 -1.04
C ILE A 116 -8.44 23.20 0.03
N MET A 117 -7.20 23.67 -0.10
CA MET A 117 -6.11 23.36 0.82
C MET A 117 -5.94 24.37 1.96
N SER A 118 -6.83 25.37 2.06
CA SER A 118 -6.79 26.37 3.13
C SER A 118 -7.65 25.94 4.32
N GLY A 119 -7.26 26.36 5.50
CA GLY A 119 -8.00 26.07 6.73
C GLY A 119 -7.98 24.59 7.12
N ASP A 120 -9.15 24.08 7.51
CA ASP A 120 -9.31 22.71 8.00
C ASP A 120 -9.75 21.69 6.93
N PHE A 121 -9.91 22.11 5.66
CA PHE A 121 -10.43 21.24 4.61
C PHE A 121 -9.45 20.14 4.21
N ILE A 122 -8.51 20.42 3.34
CA ILE A 122 -7.53 19.44 2.88
C ILE A 122 -6.14 19.77 3.43
N SER A 123 -5.57 18.87 4.21
CA SER A 123 -4.20 19.01 4.71
C SER A 123 -3.19 18.79 3.59
N GLU A 124 -2.20 19.68 3.47
CA GLU A 124 -1.07 19.50 2.56
C GLU A 124 -0.28 18.20 2.82
N LYS A 125 -0.32 17.68 4.05
CA LYS A 125 0.33 16.43 4.44
C LYS A 125 -0.50 15.18 4.11
N SER A 126 -1.79 15.34 3.80
CA SER A 126 -2.63 14.21 3.37
C SER A 126 -2.21 13.71 2.00
N ILE A 127 -2.56 12.48 1.67
CA ILE A 127 -2.32 11.90 0.33
C ILE A 127 -2.94 12.77 -0.75
N GLN A 128 -4.19 13.21 -0.54
CA GLN A 128 -4.88 14.10 -1.45
C GLN A 128 -4.14 15.44 -1.61
N GLY A 129 -3.75 16.10 -0.52
CA GLY A 129 -3.03 17.37 -0.60
C GLY A 129 -1.67 17.26 -1.28
N GLN A 130 -0.93 16.18 -1.02
CA GLN A 130 0.32 15.90 -1.72
C GLN A 130 0.10 15.65 -3.22
N PHE A 131 -0.96 14.91 -3.58
CA PHE A 131 -1.37 14.70 -4.96
C PHE A 131 -1.67 16.02 -5.66
N GLN A 132 -2.52 16.85 -5.06
CA GLN A 132 -2.91 18.15 -5.60
C GLN A 132 -1.69 19.04 -5.86
N LYS A 133 -0.81 19.20 -4.89
CA LYS A 133 0.45 19.97 -5.04
C LYS A 133 1.34 19.43 -6.14
N LYS A 134 1.49 18.11 -6.22
CA LYS A 134 2.38 17.45 -7.19
C LYS A 134 1.88 17.56 -8.61
N MET A 135 0.57 17.44 -8.84
CA MET A 135 -0.02 17.31 -10.17
C MET A 135 -0.58 18.64 -10.71
N TYR A 136 -1.08 19.51 -9.83
CA TYR A 136 -1.79 20.74 -10.20
C TYR A 136 -1.12 22.01 -9.65
N GLY A 137 -0.14 21.90 -8.76
CA GLY A 137 0.57 23.06 -8.20
C GLY A 137 -0.29 23.86 -7.23
N VAL A 138 -0.76 25.04 -7.64
CA VAL A 138 -1.55 25.95 -6.82
C VAL A 138 -2.97 26.20 -7.34
N ASP A 139 -3.26 25.83 -8.59
CA ASP A 139 -4.58 25.99 -9.20
C ASP A 139 -5.26 24.61 -9.34
N PHE A 140 -6.34 24.43 -8.59
CA PHE A 140 -7.09 23.17 -8.55
C PHE A 140 -8.39 23.21 -9.35
N SER A 141 -8.66 24.29 -10.11
CA SER A 141 -9.91 24.46 -10.87
C SER A 141 -10.13 23.34 -11.89
N THR A 142 -9.07 22.90 -12.57
CA THR A 142 -9.12 21.77 -13.51
C THR A 142 -9.42 20.45 -12.80
N LEU A 143 -8.89 20.26 -11.60
CA LEU A 143 -9.18 19.08 -10.78
C LEU A 143 -10.64 19.08 -10.32
N ASP A 144 -11.13 20.21 -9.81
CA ASP A 144 -12.52 20.38 -9.39
C ASP A 144 -13.50 20.07 -10.53
N MET A 145 -13.23 20.60 -11.72
CA MET A 145 -14.05 20.35 -12.90
C MET A 145 -14.04 18.86 -13.28
N SER A 146 -12.86 18.20 -13.24
CA SER A 146 -12.73 16.79 -13.58
C SER A 146 -13.47 15.90 -12.58
N ILE A 147 -13.35 16.19 -11.28
CA ILE A 147 -14.09 15.49 -10.23
C ILE A 147 -15.60 15.68 -10.42
N LYS A 148 -16.05 16.92 -10.61
CA LYS A 148 -17.47 17.23 -10.81
C LYS A 148 -18.03 16.49 -12.01
N ASN A 149 -17.37 16.53 -13.16
CA ASN A 149 -17.82 15.83 -14.37
C ASN A 149 -17.96 14.33 -14.14
N SER A 150 -16.98 13.71 -13.46
CA SER A 150 -17.05 12.29 -13.13
C SER A 150 -18.20 11.95 -12.18
N LEU A 151 -18.47 12.80 -11.20
CA LEU A 151 -19.60 12.62 -10.26
C LEU A 151 -20.95 12.83 -10.95
N ASP A 152 -21.07 13.85 -11.79
CA ASP A 152 -22.31 14.14 -12.53
C ASP A 152 -22.65 13.01 -13.53
N GLU A 153 -21.62 12.36 -14.11
CA GLU A 153 -21.78 11.22 -15.03
C GLU A 153 -22.23 9.96 -14.29
N CYS A 154 -21.53 9.60 -13.19
CA CYS A 154 -21.74 8.31 -12.51
C CYS A 154 -22.84 8.36 -11.43
N TYR A 155 -23.08 9.54 -10.83
CA TYR A 155 -24.00 9.73 -9.68
C TYR A 155 -24.92 10.93 -9.87
N PRO A 156 -25.68 11.02 -10.96
CA PRO A 156 -26.57 12.15 -11.20
C PRO A 156 -27.61 12.28 -10.09
N ASN A 157 -27.64 13.45 -9.41
CA ASN A 157 -28.55 13.76 -8.30
C ASN A 157 -28.46 12.82 -7.08
N CYS A 158 -27.36 12.06 -6.92
CA CYS A 158 -27.14 11.17 -5.79
C CYS A 158 -26.37 11.87 -4.65
N TYR A 159 -26.79 13.08 -4.27
CA TYR A 159 -26.13 13.87 -3.22
C TYR A 159 -27.15 14.64 -2.38
N GLU A 160 -26.74 15.00 -1.17
CA GLU A 160 -27.45 15.91 -0.28
C GLU A 160 -26.82 17.31 -0.38
N ILE A 161 -27.65 18.36 -0.39
CA ILE A 161 -27.18 19.75 -0.42
C ILE A 161 -26.94 20.23 1.00
N LEU A 162 -25.75 20.70 1.30
CA LEU A 162 -25.37 21.30 2.56
C LEU A 162 -25.53 22.82 2.47
N GLU A 163 -26.73 23.33 2.77
CA GLU A 163 -27.11 24.75 2.59
C GLU A 163 -26.23 25.74 3.38
N ASP A 164 -25.67 25.31 4.49
CA ASP A 164 -24.85 26.17 5.37
C ASP A 164 -23.39 26.34 4.91
N ARG A 165 -23.01 25.77 3.74
CA ARG A 165 -21.65 25.84 3.21
C ARG A 165 -21.52 26.88 2.11
N THR A 166 -20.74 27.94 2.36
CA THR A 166 -20.62 29.08 1.42
C THR A 166 -19.26 29.14 0.68
N LYS A 167 -18.26 28.38 1.09
CA LYS A 167 -16.88 28.50 0.57
C LYS A 167 -16.33 27.25 -0.09
N THR A 168 -17.08 26.15 -0.13
CA THR A 168 -16.62 24.83 -0.58
C THR A 168 -17.73 24.13 -1.34
N ASN A 169 -17.46 22.88 -1.81
CA ASN A 169 -18.49 22.06 -2.44
C ASN A 169 -19.64 21.81 -1.46
N ILE A 170 -20.85 22.10 -1.91
CA ILE A 170 -22.07 21.96 -1.11
C ILE A 170 -22.72 20.57 -1.27
N ASN A 171 -22.39 19.85 -2.33
CA ASN A 171 -22.94 18.53 -2.60
C ASN A 171 -22.21 17.48 -1.76
N ARG A 172 -22.92 16.81 -0.87
CA ARG A 172 -22.42 15.71 -0.05
C ARG A 172 -22.89 14.39 -0.62
N TYR A 173 -21.94 13.56 -1.01
CA TYR A 173 -22.17 12.20 -1.51
C TYR A 173 -22.05 11.17 -0.38
N GLU A 174 -22.50 9.96 -0.64
CA GLU A 174 -22.32 8.87 0.32
C GLU A 174 -20.86 8.42 0.43
N ILE A 175 -20.51 7.85 1.59
CA ILE A 175 -19.23 7.13 1.75
C ILE A 175 -19.20 5.96 0.77
N GLY A 176 -18.07 5.81 0.07
CA GLY A 176 -17.89 4.81 -0.98
C GLY A 176 -18.12 5.36 -2.40
N THR A 177 -18.60 6.61 -2.53
CA THR A 177 -18.66 7.27 -3.85
C THR A 177 -17.27 7.46 -4.42
N VAL A 178 -17.13 7.24 -5.74
CA VAL A 178 -15.84 7.29 -6.45
C VAL A 178 -15.91 8.28 -7.60
N ALA A 179 -14.95 9.20 -7.66
CA ALA A 179 -14.74 10.04 -8.83
C ALA A 179 -13.45 9.62 -9.56
N LYS A 180 -13.56 9.26 -10.84
CA LYS A 180 -12.44 8.88 -11.69
C LYS A 180 -11.88 10.10 -12.38
N ILE A 181 -10.58 10.32 -12.27
CA ILE A 181 -9.87 11.33 -13.04
C ILE A 181 -8.67 10.72 -13.76
N THR A 182 -8.25 11.37 -14.84
CA THR A 182 -7.04 11.00 -15.58
C THR A 182 -6.07 12.17 -15.55
N CYS A 183 -4.86 11.92 -15.07
CA CYS A 183 -3.80 12.92 -15.04
C CYS A 183 -2.49 12.29 -15.52
N ASN A 184 -1.81 12.95 -16.49
CA ASN A 184 -0.55 12.45 -17.07
C ASN A 184 -0.61 10.99 -17.55
N GLY A 185 -1.75 10.57 -18.15
CA GLY A 185 -1.95 9.22 -18.67
C GLY A 185 -2.13 8.13 -17.59
N GLN A 186 -2.32 8.51 -16.34
CA GLN A 186 -2.61 7.59 -15.23
C GLN A 186 -4.00 7.88 -14.65
N HIS A 187 -4.73 6.83 -14.27
CA HIS A 187 -6.04 6.96 -13.63
C HIS A 187 -5.89 7.11 -12.11
N TYR A 188 -6.72 7.98 -11.55
CA TYR A 188 -6.85 8.20 -10.11
C TYR A 188 -8.32 8.08 -9.72
N TYR A 189 -8.58 7.33 -8.67
CA TYR A 189 -9.91 7.14 -8.10
C TYR A 189 -10.00 7.88 -6.77
N PHE A 190 -10.71 9.02 -6.77
CA PHE A 190 -11.01 9.74 -5.54
C PHE A 190 -12.13 9.02 -4.82
N LEU A 191 -11.83 8.45 -3.67
CA LEU A 191 -12.76 7.65 -2.88
C LEU A 191 -13.22 8.41 -1.64
N ALA A 192 -14.52 8.64 -1.50
CA ALA A 192 -15.11 9.23 -0.32
C ALA A 192 -15.03 8.28 0.89
N VAL A 193 -14.15 8.57 1.86
CA VAL A 193 -13.86 7.70 3.02
C VAL A 193 -14.26 8.33 4.35
N ALA A 194 -14.48 9.64 4.39
CA ALA A 194 -14.78 10.37 5.61
C ALA A 194 -15.82 11.44 5.37
N ASP A 195 -16.75 11.56 6.30
CA ASP A 195 -17.73 12.64 6.29
C ASP A 195 -17.11 13.96 6.75
N VAL A 196 -17.79 15.04 6.49
CA VAL A 196 -17.38 16.38 6.89
C VAL A 196 -18.46 17.07 7.68
N SER A 197 -18.04 17.84 8.68
CA SER A 197 -18.94 18.74 9.39
C SER A 197 -19.40 19.89 8.49
N LYS A 198 -20.43 20.62 8.92
CA LYS A 198 -20.88 21.86 8.26
C LYS A 198 -19.75 22.88 8.07
N THR A 199 -18.76 22.90 8.96
CA THR A 199 -17.58 23.79 8.88
C THR A 199 -16.46 23.25 7.98
N GLY A 200 -16.63 22.07 7.34
CA GLY A 200 -15.62 21.44 6.49
C GLY A 200 -14.59 20.60 7.22
N LYS A 201 -14.65 20.52 8.55
CA LYS A 201 -13.76 19.67 9.31
C LYS A 201 -14.11 18.19 9.09
N THR A 202 -13.15 17.40 8.68
CA THR A 202 -13.31 15.95 8.54
C THR A 202 -13.70 15.34 9.89
N GLN A 203 -14.75 14.54 9.89
CA GLN A 203 -15.17 13.77 11.06
C GLN A 203 -14.31 12.51 11.19
N ASN A 204 -14.15 12.02 12.41
CA ASN A 204 -13.40 10.80 12.67
C ASN A 204 -14.00 9.63 11.88
N GLY A 205 -13.15 8.92 11.15
CA GLY A 205 -13.55 7.71 10.45
C GLY A 205 -13.83 6.58 11.43
N THR A 206 -14.67 5.64 11.01
CA THR A 206 -14.92 4.38 11.71
C THR A 206 -14.56 3.20 10.80
N MET A 207 -14.31 2.02 11.37
CA MET A 207 -14.11 0.81 10.57
C MET A 207 -15.33 0.51 9.70
N GLN A 208 -16.54 0.79 10.19
CA GLN A 208 -17.76 0.66 9.40
C GLN A 208 -17.75 1.56 8.15
N ASN A 209 -17.35 2.82 8.29
CA ASN A 209 -17.22 3.73 7.17
C ASN A 209 -16.12 3.29 6.19
N MET A 210 -15.04 2.74 6.74
CA MET A 210 -13.94 2.18 5.95
C MET A 210 -14.41 0.98 5.11
N THR A 211 -15.12 0.03 5.72
CA THR A 211 -15.71 -1.12 5.01
C THR A 211 -16.69 -0.64 3.94
N LYS A 212 -17.60 0.32 4.27
CA LYS A 212 -18.54 0.91 3.30
C LYS A 212 -17.79 1.55 2.12
N ALA A 213 -16.71 2.27 2.39
CA ALA A 213 -15.90 2.91 1.35
C ALA A 213 -15.24 1.87 0.42
N LEU A 214 -14.67 0.81 0.99
CA LEU A 214 -14.06 -0.27 0.20
C LEU A 214 -15.10 -1.00 -0.66
N VAL A 215 -16.25 -1.33 -0.10
CA VAL A 215 -17.35 -1.97 -0.85
C VAL A 215 -17.76 -1.09 -2.03
N GLY A 216 -17.98 0.21 -1.81
CA GLY A 216 -18.31 1.15 -2.88
C GLY A 216 -17.23 1.22 -3.97
N LEU A 217 -15.95 1.22 -3.57
CA LEU A 217 -14.84 1.19 -4.52
C LEU A 217 -14.86 -0.09 -5.39
N TRP A 218 -15.02 -1.26 -4.76
CA TRP A 218 -15.02 -2.52 -5.50
C TRP A 218 -16.23 -2.66 -6.42
N GLU A 219 -17.40 -2.17 -6.01
CA GLU A 219 -18.58 -2.12 -6.85
C GLU A 219 -18.41 -1.19 -8.05
N TYR A 220 -17.84 -0.01 -7.83
CA TYR A 220 -17.55 0.93 -8.90
C TYR A 220 -16.59 0.30 -9.93
N LEU A 221 -15.48 -0.27 -9.48
CA LEU A 221 -14.48 -0.86 -10.36
C LEU A 221 -15.02 -2.07 -11.16
N SER A 222 -15.85 -2.89 -10.54
CA SER A 222 -16.46 -4.04 -11.25
C SER A 222 -17.46 -3.62 -12.30
N LYS A 223 -18.26 -2.56 -12.05
CA LYS A 223 -19.25 -2.03 -13.00
C LYS A 223 -18.62 -1.27 -14.17
N GLU A 224 -17.62 -0.44 -13.88
CA GLU A 224 -16.93 0.37 -14.89
C GLU A 224 -15.93 -0.43 -15.76
N GLY A 225 -15.80 -1.75 -15.55
CA GLY A 225 -14.93 -2.61 -16.35
C GLY A 225 -13.46 -2.28 -16.18
N HIS A 226 -13.03 -1.93 -14.96
CA HIS A 226 -11.64 -1.65 -14.64
C HIS A 226 -10.75 -2.87 -14.93
N THR A 227 -9.71 -2.69 -15.75
CA THR A 227 -8.80 -3.78 -16.17
C THR A 227 -7.37 -3.60 -15.68
N GLU A 228 -7.02 -2.40 -15.21
CA GLU A 228 -5.67 -2.06 -14.76
C GLU A 228 -5.39 -2.63 -13.38
N PRO A 229 -4.11 -2.82 -13.01
CA PRO A 229 -3.74 -2.96 -11.62
C PRO A 229 -4.19 -1.74 -10.82
N ILE A 230 -4.64 -1.97 -9.58
CA ILE A 230 -5.05 -0.89 -8.68
C ILE A 230 -4.12 -0.83 -7.47
N THR A 231 -3.77 0.38 -7.06
CA THR A 231 -3.00 0.62 -5.85
C THR A 231 -3.78 1.49 -4.88
N ILE A 232 -3.93 1.00 -3.66
CA ILE A 232 -4.66 1.65 -2.57
C ILE A 232 -3.70 1.94 -1.40
N PRO A 233 -3.72 3.13 -0.79
CA PRO A 233 -2.99 3.38 0.45
C PRO A 233 -3.68 2.69 1.63
N VAL A 234 -2.99 2.60 2.78
CA VAL A 234 -3.66 2.27 4.03
C VAL A 234 -4.51 3.47 4.45
N ILE A 235 -5.84 3.36 4.28
CA ILE A 235 -6.81 4.43 4.53
C ILE A 235 -6.97 4.62 6.04
N GLY A 236 -7.28 5.85 6.48
CA GLY A 236 -7.58 6.13 7.89
C GLY A 236 -6.37 6.29 8.81
N THR A 237 -5.15 6.16 8.29
CA THR A 237 -3.91 6.41 9.06
C THR A 237 -3.50 7.88 9.08
N GLY A 238 -4.28 8.74 8.44
CA GLY A 238 -4.04 10.18 8.33
C GLY A 238 -4.94 11.01 9.25
N ARG A 239 -5.25 12.25 8.82
CA ARG A 239 -6.02 13.25 9.58
C ARG A 239 -7.46 12.82 9.91
N ALA A 240 -8.06 11.94 9.10
CA ALA A 240 -9.36 11.33 9.35
C ALA A 240 -9.26 10.06 10.19
N GLY A 241 -8.30 10.01 11.13
CA GLY A 241 -7.95 8.83 11.89
C GLY A 241 -9.14 7.98 12.32
N LEU A 242 -8.99 6.66 12.18
CA LEU A 242 -9.99 5.73 12.67
C LEU A 242 -10.03 5.79 14.19
N CYS A 243 -11.24 5.92 14.75
CA CYS A 243 -11.42 5.97 16.20
C CYS A 243 -11.59 4.58 16.83
N ASP A 244 -11.91 3.56 16.01
CA ASP A 244 -12.29 2.21 16.43
C ASP A 244 -11.53 1.09 15.69
N GLY A 245 -10.41 1.41 15.04
CA GLY A 245 -9.60 0.46 14.29
C GLY A 245 -8.11 0.77 14.32
N THR A 246 -7.31 -0.26 14.12
CA THR A 246 -5.86 -0.18 14.02
C THR A 246 -5.38 -0.16 12.58
N PHE A 247 -4.10 0.15 12.37
CA PHE A 247 -3.45 0.04 11.07
C PHE A 247 -3.60 -1.37 10.46
N GLU A 248 -3.45 -2.40 11.30
CA GLU A 248 -3.59 -3.79 10.89
C GLU A 248 -5.02 -4.10 10.44
N ASP A 249 -6.02 -3.64 11.19
CA ASP A 249 -7.43 -3.86 10.86
C ASP A 249 -7.78 -3.30 9.48
N VAL A 250 -7.24 -2.13 9.14
CA VAL A 250 -7.43 -1.52 7.81
C VAL A 250 -6.79 -2.35 6.70
N VAL A 251 -5.58 -2.84 6.91
CA VAL A 251 -4.91 -3.71 5.93
C VAL A 251 -5.67 -5.01 5.77
N HIS A 252 -6.13 -5.60 6.87
CA HIS A 252 -6.91 -6.84 6.90
C HIS A 252 -8.23 -6.68 6.16
N GLU A 253 -8.99 -5.63 6.48
CA GLU A 253 -10.26 -5.34 5.83
C GLU A 253 -10.10 -5.09 4.33
N THR A 254 -9.04 -4.38 3.92
CA THR A 254 -8.76 -4.13 2.50
C THR A 254 -8.47 -5.42 1.74
N ILE A 255 -7.69 -6.35 2.32
CA ILE A 255 -7.42 -7.66 1.73
C ILE A 255 -8.71 -8.47 1.65
N PHE A 256 -9.45 -8.54 2.76
CA PHE A 256 -10.63 -9.38 2.90
C PHE A 256 -11.76 -8.95 1.98
N SER A 257 -12.12 -7.66 2.00
CA SER A 257 -13.21 -7.11 1.16
C SER A 257 -12.91 -7.26 -0.34
N PHE A 258 -11.65 -7.01 -0.77
CA PHE A 258 -11.24 -7.24 -2.15
C PHE A 258 -11.32 -8.72 -2.53
N ALA A 259 -10.87 -9.61 -1.64
CA ALA A 259 -10.89 -11.05 -1.88
C ALA A 259 -12.32 -11.58 -2.05
N ILE A 260 -13.25 -11.18 -1.16
CA ILE A 260 -14.66 -11.55 -1.25
C ILE A 260 -15.24 -11.08 -2.59
N LYS A 261 -15.14 -9.79 -2.90
CA LYS A 261 -15.73 -9.25 -4.14
C LYS A 261 -15.15 -9.89 -5.38
N SER A 262 -13.83 -10.18 -5.37
CA SER A 262 -13.17 -10.85 -6.50
C SER A 262 -13.57 -12.32 -6.71
N GLN A 263 -14.21 -12.96 -5.73
CA GLN A 263 -14.79 -14.29 -5.94
C GLN A 263 -16.03 -14.26 -6.84
N ASP A 264 -16.86 -13.24 -6.67
CA ASP A 264 -18.14 -13.12 -7.38
C ASP A 264 -17.99 -12.39 -8.72
N GLU A 265 -17.23 -11.30 -8.72
CA GLU A 265 -17.08 -10.41 -9.88
C GLU A 265 -15.59 -10.10 -10.15
N PHE A 266 -15.29 -9.74 -11.40
CA PHE A 266 -13.96 -9.24 -11.73
C PHE A 266 -13.82 -7.78 -11.28
N VAL A 267 -12.85 -7.50 -10.41
CA VAL A 267 -12.54 -6.15 -9.93
C VAL A 267 -11.24 -5.64 -10.57
N SER A 268 -10.15 -6.40 -10.41
CA SER A 268 -8.83 -6.07 -10.98
C SER A 268 -7.94 -7.32 -10.97
N ARG A 269 -7.01 -7.40 -11.92
CA ARG A 269 -6.00 -8.48 -11.95
C ARG A 269 -5.00 -8.41 -10.80
N LYS A 270 -4.73 -7.20 -10.30
CA LYS A 270 -3.80 -6.99 -9.19
C LYS A 270 -4.25 -5.82 -8.33
N MET A 271 -4.46 -6.07 -7.06
CA MET A 271 -4.61 -5.04 -6.04
C MET A 271 -3.31 -4.95 -5.23
N THR A 272 -2.79 -3.73 -5.07
CA THR A 272 -1.59 -3.46 -4.27
C THR A 272 -1.94 -2.52 -3.13
N ILE A 273 -1.70 -2.93 -1.88
CA ILE A 273 -1.76 -2.04 -0.73
C ILE A 273 -0.40 -1.38 -0.59
N CYS A 274 -0.37 -0.07 -0.80
CA CYS A 274 0.83 0.74 -0.67
C CYS A 274 1.01 1.19 0.78
N ILE A 275 2.08 0.76 1.41
CA ILE A 275 2.42 1.06 2.79
C ILE A 275 3.57 2.05 2.81
N TYR A 276 3.33 3.21 3.41
CA TYR A 276 4.38 4.19 3.65
C TYR A 276 5.23 3.75 4.84
N PRO A 277 6.56 3.51 4.68
CA PRO A 277 7.38 2.90 5.73
C PRO A 277 7.34 3.58 7.10
N PRO A 278 7.36 4.94 7.22
CA PRO A 278 7.19 5.58 8.53
C PRO A 278 5.88 5.23 9.22
N ALA A 279 4.76 5.13 8.49
CA ALA A 279 3.46 4.78 9.07
C ALA A 279 3.44 3.36 9.68
N LEU A 280 4.19 2.42 9.12
CA LEU A 280 4.37 1.09 9.68
C LEU A 280 5.11 1.14 11.03
N SER A 281 6.12 2.00 11.12
CA SER A 281 6.85 2.23 12.38
C SER A 281 5.98 2.86 13.45
N ASP A 282 5.22 3.89 13.08
CA ASP A 282 4.36 4.63 14.00
C ASP A 282 3.24 3.74 14.55
N ALA A 283 2.74 2.82 13.74
CA ALA A 283 1.74 1.84 14.12
C ALA A 283 2.29 0.67 14.96
N ASN A 284 3.60 0.55 15.12
CA ASN A 284 4.28 -0.58 15.79
C ASN A 284 3.92 -1.96 15.21
N VAL A 285 3.75 -2.03 13.90
CA VAL A 285 3.41 -3.25 13.16
C VAL A 285 4.63 -3.74 12.38
N THR A 286 4.84 -5.05 12.34
CA THR A 286 5.94 -5.63 11.58
C THR A 286 5.52 -5.99 10.16
N TRP A 287 6.43 -5.84 9.22
CA TRP A 287 6.22 -6.22 7.84
C TRP A 287 5.87 -7.70 7.68
N GLU A 288 6.56 -8.55 8.42
CA GLU A 288 6.36 -10.00 8.40
C GLU A 288 4.96 -10.40 8.84
N LYS A 289 4.41 -9.72 9.84
CA LYS A 289 3.05 -9.97 10.33
C LYS A 289 2.02 -9.70 9.23
N LEU A 290 2.16 -8.59 8.53
CA LEU A 290 1.28 -8.26 7.41
C LEU A 290 1.43 -9.22 6.24
N CYS A 291 2.68 -9.61 5.91
CA CYS A 291 2.95 -10.60 4.88
C CYS A 291 2.35 -11.98 5.22
N GLY A 292 2.49 -12.43 6.47
CA GLY A 292 1.91 -13.68 6.95
C GLY A 292 0.38 -13.67 6.88
N TYR A 293 -0.25 -12.55 7.23
CA TYR A 293 -1.69 -12.39 7.09
C TYR A 293 -2.14 -12.46 5.62
N LEU A 294 -1.44 -11.77 4.71
CA LEU A 294 -1.75 -11.85 3.28
C LEU A 294 -1.71 -13.30 2.77
N GLU A 295 -0.65 -14.04 3.11
CA GLU A 295 -0.51 -15.45 2.70
C GLU A 295 -1.64 -16.31 3.24
N LEU A 296 -1.95 -16.17 4.54
CA LEU A 296 -3.01 -16.93 5.20
C LEU A 296 -4.37 -16.67 4.56
N GLN A 297 -4.71 -15.40 4.29
CA GLN A 297 -5.99 -15.06 3.65
C GLN A 297 -6.06 -15.63 2.23
N CYS A 298 -5.03 -15.47 1.44
CA CYS A 298 -5.02 -16.00 0.07
C CYS A 298 -5.13 -17.53 0.04
N GLN A 299 -4.50 -18.25 0.98
CA GLN A 299 -4.64 -19.69 1.13
C GLN A 299 -6.07 -20.09 1.53
N PHE A 300 -6.66 -19.40 2.50
CA PHE A 300 -8.03 -19.65 2.93
C PHE A 300 -9.03 -19.55 1.79
N PHE A 301 -8.95 -18.51 0.98
CA PHE A 301 -9.81 -18.33 -0.19
C PHE A 301 -9.56 -19.40 -1.27
N ALA A 302 -8.30 -19.80 -1.49
CA ALA A 302 -7.94 -20.86 -2.43
C ALA A 302 -8.52 -22.23 -2.03
N GLU A 303 -8.46 -22.57 -0.75
CA GLU A 303 -9.00 -23.83 -0.23
C GLU A 303 -10.55 -23.85 -0.30
N ASN A 304 -11.21 -22.77 0.06
CA ASN A 304 -12.66 -22.66 -0.02
C ASN A 304 -13.15 -22.77 -1.47
N GLU A 305 -12.48 -22.17 -2.43
CA GLU A 305 -12.82 -22.29 -3.84
C GLU A 305 -12.70 -23.75 -4.33
N LYS A 306 -11.66 -24.48 -3.90
CA LYS A 306 -11.50 -25.90 -4.21
C LYS A 306 -12.64 -26.75 -3.61
N ARG A 307 -13.02 -26.49 -2.36
CA ARG A 307 -14.13 -27.20 -1.68
C ARG A 307 -15.46 -26.98 -2.39
N ILE A 308 -15.77 -25.74 -2.79
CA ILE A 308 -16.98 -25.40 -3.51
C ILE A 308 -17.01 -26.10 -4.89
N LYS A 309 -15.91 -26.12 -5.62
CA LYS A 309 -15.82 -26.83 -6.91
C LYS A 309 -16.00 -28.33 -6.74
N SER A 310 -15.37 -28.94 -5.74
CA SER A 310 -15.52 -30.39 -5.49
C SER A 310 -16.96 -30.79 -5.08
N SER A 311 -17.64 -29.97 -4.25
CA SER A 311 -19.02 -30.24 -3.86
C SER A 311 -20.02 -30.13 -5.05
N ARG A 312 -19.77 -29.20 -5.97
CA ARG A 312 -20.59 -29.09 -7.19
C ARG A 312 -20.42 -30.28 -8.15
N ILE A 313 -19.24 -30.88 -8.21
CA ILE A 313 -18.97 -32.07 -9.03
C ILE A 313 -19.68 -33.30 -8.44
N ILE A 314 -19.73 -33.43 -7.12
CA ILE A 314 -20.38 -34.55 -6.42
C ILE A 314 -21.91 -34.44 -6.46
N GLY A 315 -22.45 -33.21 -6.53
CA GLY A 315 -23.90 -32.94 -6.55
C GLY A 315 -24.54 -32.91 -7.94
N SER A 316 -23.80 -33.17 -9.03
CA SER A 316 -24.39 -33.27 -10.36
C SER A 316 -25.06 -34.64 -10.52
N PRO A 317 -26.39 -34.74 -10.75
CA PRO A 317 -27.02 -36.01 -11.03
C PRO A 317 -26.42 -36.57 -12.32
N VAL A 318 -25.93 -37.79 -12.25
CA VAL A 318 -25.58 -38.59 -13.44
C VAL A 318 -26.88 -38.86 -14.20
N ASN A 319 -27.10 -38.15 -15.32
CA ASN A 319 -28.15 -38.46 -16.28
C ASN A 319 -27.65 -39.55 -17.22
#